data_b7b363659eaaf2b94c96f5f574f6620b
#
_entry.id   b7b363659eaaf2b94c96f5f574f6620b
#
_cell.length_a   1.000
_cell.length_b   1.000
_cell.length_c   1.000
_cell.angle_alpha   90.00
_cell.angle_beta   90.00
_cell.angle_gamma   90.00
#
_symmetry.space_group_name_H-M   'P 1'
#
loop_
_entity.id
_entity.type
_entity.pdbx_description
1 polymer ?
#
loop_
_entity_poly.entity_id
_entity_poly.type
_entity_poly.pdbx_seq_one_letter_code
_entity_poly.pdbx_strand_id
1 'polypeptide(L)'
;MNFNLFGHADQWIAVDCGITLEQVPGALRPSVQMPDLSFIATRREQLAGLIVTHAHEDHLGALPYLWEQLRCPVYATPFAAAVLREKTRSRRGVLPSSLIEIEPGEQIRVGPFDIEWIPITHSTPETCALSITTTHSRILHTADWKIDADPVVGAAWSSRRFRELGDEGVDAVICDSTNALQAGHSPSEGEVAVGLRQVIQRCEGRVIVGCFSSNVARMQSLANIAQLTGRYLGVLGRSAAAMARCAQQVGLLPDNFQPIHAEHFGYLPPAEVLGVATGSQGEWGAALHRLMMQTHPDLVIEAGDTVILSSKTIPGNEASVQRLTEGLLGRGIEVISADESEQTLHASGHPCQGELADLYQILRPTLAVPVHGEAEHMKANASVARASGVEVTLTGANGDLFYLSPTPGVRRRFAEVGRLQWCEETERLISPP
;
A
#
# COMPACT_ATOMS: atom_id res chain seq x y z
N MET A 1 -2.28 0.29 -9.79
CA MET A 1 -1.70 1.64 -9.97
C MET A 1 -2.81 2.65 -9.95
N ASN A 2 -2.63 3.69 -9.16
CA ASN A 2 -3.63 4.71 -8.90
C ASN A 2 -3.18 6.05 -9.47
N PHE A 3 -4.09 6.72 -10.16
CA PHE A 3 -3.95 8.09 -10.63
C PHE A 3 -5.34 8.67 -10.83
N ASN A 4 -5.81 9.45 -9.88
CA ASN A 4 -7.14 10.03 -9.88
C ASN A 4 -7.04 11.54 -10.10
N LEU A 5 -7.94 12.12 -10.89
CA LEU A 5 -8.01 13.55 -11.15
C LEU A 5 -9.31 14.13 -10.61
N PHE A 6 -9.23 15.24 -9.89
CA PHE A 6 -10.37 16.03 -9.46
C PHE A 6 -10.32 17.40 -10.12
N GLY A 7 -11.39 17.80 -10.77
CA GLY A 7 -11.50 19.07 -11.50
C GLY A 7 -12.58 19.98 -10.91
N HIS A 8 -12.22 21.25 -10.70
CA HIS A 8 -13.14 22.31 -10.29
C HIS A 8 -12.62 23.66 -10.78
N ALA A 9 -13.53 24.52 -11.29
CA ALA A 9 -13.22 25.89 -11.76
C ALA A 9 -12.01 25.94 -12.72
N ASP A 10 -12.00 25.06 -13.74
CA ASP A 10 -10.94 24.91 -14.74
C ASP A 10 -9.54 24.58 -14.19
N GLN A 11 -9.46 24.14 -12.94
CA GLN A 11 -8.24 23.64 -12.31
C GLN A 11 -8.40 22.19 -11.88
N TRP A 12 -7.27 21.52 -11.77
CA TRP A 12 -7.17 20.10 -11.42
C TRP A 12 -6.24 19.88 -10.24
N ILE A 13 -6.53 18.86 -9.45
CA ILE A 13 -5.56 18.19 -8.59
C ILE A 13 -5.48 16.73 -9.00
N ALA A 14 -4.29 16.15 -8.84
CA ALA A 14 -4.08 14.72 -8.98
C ALA A 14 -3.97 14.08 -7.58
N VAL A 15 -4.51 12.89 -7.42
CA VAL A 15 -4.36 12.07 -6.23
C VAL A 15 -3.66 10.78 -6.65
N ASP A 16 -2.48 10.55 -6.09
CA ASP A 16 -1.55 9.47 -6.35
C ASP A 16 -0.96 9.45 -7.77
N CYS A 17 0.12 8.71 -7.95
CA CYS A 17 0.76 8.41 -9.22
C CYS A 17 1.61 7.14 -9.07
N GLY A 18 0.97 6.00 -9.18
CA GLY A 18 1.55 4.72 -8.85
C GLY A 18 1.96 3.87 -10.05
N ILE A 19 2.68 2.79 -9.77
CA ILE A 19 3.04 1.76 -10.74
C ILE A 19 2.18 0.50 -10.55
N THR A 20 2.21 -0.36 -11.54
CA THR A 20 1.85 -1.77 -11.40
C THR A 20 2.98 -2.65 -11.93
N LEU A 21 3.06 -3.87 -11.40
CA LEU A 21 4.01 -4.88 -11.84
C LEU A 21 3.24 -5.94 -12.63
N GLU A 22 3.55 -6.09 -13.90
CA GLU A 22 2.90 -7.09 -14.76
C GLU A 22 3.87 -8.20 -15.13
N GLN A 23 3.48 -9.43 -14.82
CA GLN A 23 4.30 -10.60 -15.17
C GLN A 23 4.18 -10.87 -16.67
N VAL A 24 5.27 -10.68 -17.39
CA VAL A 24 5.36 -10.97 -18.81
C VAL A 24 5.75 -12.45 -18.98
N PRO A 25 4.98 -13.25 -19.74
CA PRO A 25 5.33 -14.64 -19.99
C PRO A 25 6.75 -14.80 -20.53
N GLY A 26 7.55 -15.66 -19.90
CA GLY A 26 8.94 -15.91 -20.26
C GLY A 26 9.97 -14.88 -19.74
N ALA A 27 9.54 -13.78 -19.15
CA ALA A 27 10.44 -12.82 -18.54
C ALA A 27 10.80 -13.24 -17.09
N LEU A 28 12.07 -13.03 -16.71
CA LEU A 28 12.56 -13.31 -15.36
C LEU A 28 12.06 -12.27 -14.34
N ARG A 29 11.73 -11.07 -14.80
CA ARG A 29 11.26 -9.96 -13.96
C ARG A 29 9.95 -9.43 -14.48
N PRO A 30 9.06 -8.96 -13.60
CA PRO A 30 7.85 -8.28 -14.03
C PRO A 30 8.18 -6.96 -14.73
N SER A 31 7.32 -6.57 -15.66
CA SER A 31 7.33 -5.26 -16.31
C SER A 31 6.80 -4.21 -15.34
N VAL A 32 7.51 -3.09 -15.22
CA VAL A 32 7.06 -1.93 -14.46
C VAL A 32 6.21 -1.06 -15.37
N GLN A 33 4.92 -0.98 -15.08
CA GLN A 33 3.98 -0.17 -15.83
C GLN A 33 3.45 1.00 -15.00
N MET A 34 3.14 2.10 -15.66
CA MET A 34 2.66 3.34 -15.06
C MET A 34 1.59 3.99 -15.94
N PRO A 35 0.77 4.92 -15.40
CA PRO A 35 -0.30 5.54 -16.18
C PRO A 35 0.26 6.43 -17.30
N ASP A 36 -0.43 6.46 -18.43
CA ASP A 36 -0.25 7.50 -19.44
C ASP A 36 -0.91 8.81 -18.95
N LEU A 37 -0.11 9.84 -18.76
CA LEU A 37 -0.55 11.13 -18.23
C LEU A 37 -0.92 12.14 -19.33
N SER A 38 -1.00 11.75 -20.59
CA SER A 38 -1.17 12.65 -21.75
C SER A 38 -2.34 13.62 -21.58
N PHE A 39 -3.46 13.18 -20.99
CA PHE A 39 -4.62 14.03 -20.73
C PHE A 39 -4.27 15.23 -19.85
N ILE A 40 -3.60 15.03 -18.73
CA ILE A 40 -3.28 16.12 -17.79
C ILE A 40 -1.97 16.82 -18.14
N ALA A 41 -1.02 16.12 -18.75
CA ALA A 41 0.24 16.71 -19.20
C ALA A 41 0.04 17.86 -20.20
N THR A 42 -0.97 17.73 -21.09
CA THR A 42 -1.36 18.81 -22.01
C THR A 42 -2.07 19.97 -21.32
N ARG A 43 -2.49 19.80 -20.05
CA ARG A 43 -3.19 20.78 -19.21
C ARG A 43 -2.42 21.11 -17.93
N ARG A 44 -1.11 20.84 -17.90
CA ARG A 44 -0.29 20.97 -16.69
C ARG A 44 -0.36 22.35 -16.04
N GLU A 45 -0.60 23.42 -16.81
CA GLU A 45 -0.76 24.78 -16.29
C GLU A 45 -2.05 24.95 -15.45
N GLN A 46 -3.00 24.02 -15.61
CA GLN A 46 -4.24 23.93 -14.83
C GLN A 46 -4.11 22.97 -13.64
N LEU A 47 -2.99 22.22 -13.53
CA LEU A 47 -2.75 21.27 -12.45
C LEU A 47 -2.16 22.00 -11.24
N ALA A 48 -2.99 22.23 -10.22
CA ALA A 48 -2.60 22.94 -9.00
C ALA A 48 -1.66 22.14 -8.10
N GLY A 49 -1.73 20.81 -8.13
CA GLY A 49 -0.85 19.95 -7.36
C GLY A 49 -1.17 18.46 -7.48
N LEU A 50 -0.27 17.65 -6.95
CA LEU A 50 -0.43 16.20 -6.80
C LEU A 50 -0.33 15.84 -5.33
N ILE A 51 -1.29 15.08 -4.84
CA ILE A 51 -1.39 14.62 -3.47
C ILE A 51 -1.03 13.13 -3.43
N VAL A 52 -0.10 12.75 -2.56
CA VAL A 52 0.24 11.35 -2.28
C VAL A 52 -0.46 10.94 -0.99
N THR A 53 -1.32 9.94 -1.07
CA THR A 53 -2.10 9.46 0.06
C THR A 53 -1.29 8.62 1.03
N HIS A 54 -0.36 7.80 0.51
CA HIS A 54 0.50 6.92 1.31
C HIS A 54 1.69 6.35 0.49
N ALA A 55 2.55 5.57 1.15
CA ALA A 55 3.86 5.18 0.63
C ALA A 55 3.90 3.91 -0.24
N HIS A 56 2.77 3.32 -0.65
CA HIS A 56 2.76 2.14 -1.51
C HIS A 56 3.16 2.46 -2.96
N GLU A 57 3.73 1.46 -3.63
CA GLU A 57 4.23 1.55 -5.00
C GLU A 57 3.16 1.92 -6.00
N ASP A 58 1.96 1.40 -5.83
CA ASP A 58 0.82 1.66 -6.70
C ASP A 58 0.13 3.01 -6.43
N HIS A 59 0.69 3.82 -5.51
CA HIS A 59 0.26 5.18 -5.21
C HIS A 59 1.33 6.24 -5.46
N LEU A 60 2.63 5.94 -5.23
CA LEU A 60 3.70 6.93 -5.45
C LEU A 60 4.79 6.48 -6.42
N GLY A 61 4.81 5.18 -6.79
CA GLY A 61 5.94 4.56 -7.47
C GLY A 61 6.26 5.11 -8.86
N ALA A 62 5.30 5.74 -9.56
CA ALA A 62 5.53 6.34 -10.86
C ALA A 62 6.06 7.79 -10.81
N LEU A 63 5.97 8.47 -9.66
CA LEU A 63 6.42 9.86 -9.52
C LEU A 63 7.87 10.09 -9.96
N PRO A 64 8.86 9.25 -9.59
CA PRO A 64 10.24 9.44 -10.04
C PRO A 64 10.42 9.42 -11.56
N TYR A 65 9.50 8.82 -12.30
CA TYR A 65 9.55 8.68 -13.76
C TYR A 65 8.71 9.71 -14.50
N LEU A 66 7.59 10.12 -13.91
CA LEU A 66 6.55 10.89 -14.59
C LEU A 66 6.44 12.35 -14.16
N TRP A 67 7.06 12.74 -13.02
CA TRP A 67 6.88 14.09 -12.48
C TRP A 67 7.26 15.20 -13.47
N GLU A 68 8.26 15.00 -14.31
CA GLU A 68 8.66 15.99 -15.32
C GLU A 68 7.56 16.32 -16.33
N GLN A 69 6.60 15.43 -16.54
CA GLN A 69 5.44 15.69 -17.38
C GLN A 69 4.42 16.59 -16.68
N LEU A 70 4.34 16.52 -15.36
CA LEU A 70 3.39 17.26 -14.53
C LEU A 70 3.94 18.61 -14.05
N ARG A 71 5.16 18.62 -13.51
CA ARG A 71 5.87 19.78 -12.97
C ARG A 71 5.06 20.62 -11.97
N CYS A 72 4.18 19.97 -11.22
CA CYS A 72 3.36 20.58 -10.17
C CYS A 72 3.98 20.36 -8.79
N PRO A 73 3.56 21.12 -7.75
CA PRO A 73 3.84 20.79 -6.36
C PRO A 73 3.34 19.39 -6.01
N VAL A 74 4.10 18.66 -5.18
CA VAL A 74 3.72 17.35 -4.66
C VAL A 74 3.59 17.45 -3.15
N TYR A 75 2.45 17.03 -2.63
CA TYR A 75 2.11 17.04 -1.22
C TYR A 75 2.09 15.60 -0.71
N ALA A 76 2.84 15.30 0.35
CA ALA A 76 2.97 13.96 0.89
C ALA A 76 3.17 14.00 2.40
N THR A 77 2.77 12.95 3.11
CA THR A 77 3.11 12.81 4.53
C THR A 77 4.62 12.61 4.72
N PRO A 78 5.18 12.87 5.91
CA PRO A 78 6.62 12.74 6.16
C PRO A 78 7.18 11.39 5.74
N PHE A 79 6.48 10.29 6.05
CA PHE A 79 6.92 8.95 5.65
C PHE A 79 6.89 8.76 4.13
N ALA A 80 5.80 9.13 3.47
CA ALA A 80 5.70 9.04 2.01
C ALA A 80 6.77 9.90 1.31
N ALA A 81 7.07 11.09 1.85
CA ALA A 81 8.13 11.96 1.35
C ALA A 81 9.53 11.34 1.54
N ALA A 82 9.80 10.73 2.70
CA ALA A 82 11.06 10.02 2.96
C ALA A 82 11.24 8.85 1.98
N VAL A 83 10.19 8.06 1.75
CA VAL A 83 10.20 6.96 0.78
C VAL A 83 10.43 7.47 -0.64
N LEU A 84 9.79 8.56 -1.04
CA LEU A 84 9.99 9.15 -2.37
C LEU A 84 11.44 9.66 -2.56
N ARG A 85 12.04 10.29 -1.55
CA ARG A 85 13.46 10.69 -1.57
C ARG A 85 14.40 9.48 -1.68
N GLU A 86 14.14 8.41 -0.94
CA GLU A 86 14.94 7.19 -1.01
C GLU A 86 14.83 6.51 -2.38
N LYS A 87 13.64 6.47 -2.97
CA LYS A 87 13.43 5.93 -4.32
C LYS A 87 14.17 6.71 -5.39
N THR A 88 14.12 8.02 -5.34
CA THR A 88 14.83 8.88 -6.31
C THR A 88 16.35 8.80 -6.16
N ARG A 89 16.85 8.55 -4.94
CA ARG A 89 18.28 8.33 -4.70
C ARG A 89 18.76 6.99 -5.22
N SER A 90 17.94 5.95 -5.08
CA SER A 90 18.28 4.56 -5.46
C SER A 90 18.04 4.26 -6.93
N ARG A 91 17.14 4.97 -7.56
CA ARG A 91 16.78 4.87 -8.98
C ARG A 91 17.02 6.23 -9.62
N ARG A 92 17.62 6.33 -10.77
CA ARG A 92 17.91 7.59 -11.49
C ARG A 92 16.66 8.41 -11.85
N GLY A 93 15.71 8.52 -10.91
CA GLY A 93 14.49 9.29 -11.04
C GLY A 93 14.66 10.75 -10.66
N VAL A 94 13.69 11.58 -10.98
CA VAL A 94 13.67 13.00 -10.63
C VAL A 94 12.83 13.20 -9.38
N LEU A 95 13.45 13.75 -8.33
CA LEU A 95 12.71 14.21 -7.16
C LEU A 95 11.92 15.46 -7.53
N PRO A 96 10.63 15.55 -7.20
CA PRO A 96 9.87 16.78 -7.36
C PRO A 96 10.58 17.97 -6.71
N SER A 97 10.83 19.04 -7.49
CA SER A 97 11.51 20.23 -6.97
C SER A 97 10.69 20.95 -5.89
N SER A 98 9.39 20.71 -5.85
CA SER A 98 8.47 21.23 -4.85
C SER A 98 7.74 20.05 -4.17
N LEU A 99 8.49 19.29 -3.35
CA LEU A 99 7.93 18.27 -2.45
C LEU A 99 7.64 18.93 -1.09
N ILE A 100 6.38 19.00 -0.74
CA ILE A 100 5.85 19.65 0.46
C ILE A 100 5.36 18.56 1.41
N GLU A 101 5.89 18.56 2.63
CA GLU A 101 5.45 17.65 3.67
C GLU A 101 4.22 18.21 4.37
N ILE A 102 3.22 17.34 4.58
CA ILE A 102 1.96 17.64 5.24
C ILE A 102 1.76 16.65 6.37
N GLU A 103 1.57 17.16 7.58
CA GLU A 103 1.29 16.30 8.73
C GLU A 103 -0.13 15.71 8.65
N PRO A 104 -0.31 14.43 9.03
CA PRO A 104 -1.65 13.88 9.17
C PRO A 104 -2.53 14.72 10.09
N GLY A 105 -3.71 15.12 9.61
CA GLY A 105 -4.62 16.05 10.28
C GLY A 105 -4.53 17.50 9.80
N GLU A 106 -3.54 17.83 8.99
CA GLU A 106 -3.42 19.18 8.41
C GLU A 106 -4.46 19.42 7.32
N GLN A 107 -4.81 20.70 7.16
CA GLN A 107 -5.66 21.19 6.09
C GLN A 107 -4.97 22.34 5.37
N ILE A 108 -4.89 22.25 4.05
CA ILE A 108 -4.31 23.30 3.21
C ILE A 108 -5.18 23.57 1.98
N ARG A 109 -4.93 24.72 1.35
CA ARG A 109 -5.55 25.07 0.08
C ARG A 109 -4.62 24.82 -1.09
N VAL A 110 -5.10 24.03 -2.07
CA VAL A 110 -4.39 23.72 -3.32
C VAL A 110 -5.26 24.14 -4.50
N GLY A 111 -4.93 25.26 -5.15
CA GLY A 111 -5.80 25.89 -6.14
C GLY A 111 -7.19 26.23 -5.55
N PRO A 112 -8.30 25.81 -6.18
CA PRO A 112 -9.64 26.05 -5.68
C PRO A 112 -10.13 25.00 -4.67
N PHE A 113 -9.26 24.07 -4.26
CA PHE A 113 -9.59 22.96 -3.35
C PHE A 113 -9.05 23.23 -1.95
N ASP A 114 -9.89 23.09 -0.94
CA ASP A 114 -9.48 22.99 0.46
C ASP A 114 -9.39 21.50 0.80
N ILE A 115 -8.19 21.03 1.16
CA ILE A 115 -7.88 19.61 1.33
C ILE A 115 -7.43 19.34 2.76
N GLU A 116 -8.09 18.41 3.45
CA GLU A 116 -7.72 17.91 4.77
C GLU A 116 -7.20 16.47 4.67
N TRP A 117 -6.01 16.21 5.26
CA TRP A 117 -5.41 14.87 5.38
C TRP A 117 -5.93 14.20 6.64
N ILE A 118 -6.92 13.33 6.51
CA ILE A 118 -7.55 12.66 7.66
C ILE A 118 -6.83 11.33 7.91
N PRO A 119 -6.18 11.16 9.08
CA PRO A 119 -5.52 9.89 9.41
C PRO A 119 -6.49 8.72 9.30
N ILE A 120 -6.08 7.69 8.58
CA ILE A 120 -6.79 6.42 8.45
C ILE A 120 -5.78 5.27 8.54
N THR A 121 -6.22 4.10 9.01
CA THR A 121 -5.33 2.96 9.12
C THR A 121 -5.25 2.14 7.83
N HIS A 122 -4.06 1.66 7.53
CA HIS A 122 -3.74 0.80 6.39
C HIS A 122 -2.53 -0.09 6.73
N SER A 123 -2.03 -0.89 5.79
CA SER A 123 -0.84 -1.72 5.97
C SER A 123 0.49 -0.95 5.91
N THR A 124 0.46 0.34 5.61
CA THR A 124 1.61 1.26 5.69
C THR A 124 1.23 2.46 6.56
N PRO A 125 2.16 3.00 7.37
CA PRO A 125 1.85 4.10 8.27
C PRO A 125 1.60 5.42 7.53
N GLU A 126 1.01 6.39 8.26
CA GLU A 126 0.67 7.73 7.79
C GLU A 126 -0.24 7.76 6.56
N THR A 127 -1.03 6.70 6.34
CA THR A 127 -2.06 6.73 5.31
C THR A 127 -3.15 7.73 5.69
N CYS A 128 -3.55 8.55 4.73
CA CYS A 128 -4.61 9.55 4.94
C CYS A 128 -5.70 9.43 3.88
N ALA A 129 -6.94 9.43 4.36
CA ALA A 129 -8.07 9.81 3.52
C ALA A 129 -8.04 11.33 3.28
N LEU A 130 -8.62 11.78 2.18
CA LEU A 130 -8.63 13.19 1.81
C LEU A 130 -10.07 13.72 1.81
N SER A 131 -10.36 14.71 2.66
CA SER A 131 -11.55 15.51 2.49
C SER A 131 -11.23 16.65 1.53
N ILE A 132 -11.82 16.60 0.33
CA ILE A 132 -11.60 17.55 -0.75
C ILE A 132 -12.85 18.43 -0.83
N THR A 133 -12.72 19.68 -0.39
CA THR A 133 -13.83 20.64 -0.33
C THR A 133 -13.67 21.73 -1.38
N THR A 134 -14.75 22.06 -2.06
CA THR A 134 -14.86 23.18 -2.98
C THR A 134 -15.99 24.11 -2.52
N THR A 135 -16.25 25.20 -3.25
CA THR A 135 -17.38 26.06 -2.98
C THR A 135 -18.76 25.38 -3.15
N HIS A 136 -18.79 24.19 -3.78
CA HIS A 136 -20.05 23.54 -4.18
C HIS A 136 -20.20 22.11 -3.66
N SER A 137 -19.14 21.50 -3.15
CA SER A 137 -19.18 20.10 -2.74
C SER A 137 -18.08 19.74 -1.76
N ARG A 138 -18.35 18.74 -0.91
CA ARG A 138 -17.38 18.06 -0.08
C ARG A 138 -17.33 16.58 -0.47
N ILE A 139 -16.15 16.13 -0.80
CA ILE A 139 -15.89 14.78 -1.28
C ILE A 139 -14.89 14.14 -0.33
N LEU A 140 -15.12 12.89 0.06
CA LEU A 140 -14.12 12.07 0.73
C LEU A 140 -13.51 11.09 -0.27
N HIS A 141 -12.20 11.15 -0.45
CA HIS A 141 -11.41 10.10 -1.08
C HIS A 141 -10.75 9.27 0.01
N THR A 142 -11.12 8.00 0.13
CA THR A 142 -10.67 7.17 1.26
C THR A 142 -9.20 6.82 1.19
N ALA A 143 -8.57 6.89 0.00
CA ALA A 143 -7.34 6.15 -0.28
C ALA A 143 -7.55 4.64 0.01
N ASP A 144 -6.48 3.91 0.27
CA ASP A 144 -6.54 2.54 0.76
C ASP A 144 -6.68 2.55 2.29
N TRP A 145 -7.54 1.71 2.83
CA TRP A 145 -7.87 1.82 4.24
C TRP A 145 -8.41 0.54 4.85
N LYS A 146 -8.41 0.48 6.15
CA LYS A 146 -9.15 -0.49 6.99
C LYS A 146 -9.52 0.16 8.33
N ILE A 147 -10.30 -0.53 9.14
CA ILE A 147 -10.50 -0.18 10.55
C ILE A 147 -9.53 -1.01 11.39
N ASP A 148 -8.54 -0.36 12.00
CA ASP A 148 -7.60 -1.03 12.90
C ASP A 148 -7.54 -0.31 14.26
N ALA A 149 -8.02 -1.00 15.30
CA ALA A 149 -8.00 -0.48 16.67
C ALA A 149 -6.65 -0.66 17.34
N ASP A 150 -5.78 -1.53 16.80
CA ASP A 150 -4.43 -1.80 17.32
C ASP A 150 -3.43 -1.94 16.13
N PRO A 151 -3.06 -0.82 15.48
CA PRO A 151 -2.21 -0.82 14.28
C PRO A 151 -0.73 -1.06 14.56
N VAL A 152 -0.31 -1.18 15.84
CA VAL A 152 1.09 -1.34 16.30
C VAL A 152 1.97 -0.12 16.03
N VAL A 153 1.85 0.52 14.86
CA VAL A 153 2.58 1.73 14.48
C VAL A 153 1.60 2.80 14.02
N GLY A 154 1.78 4.02 14.50
CA GLY A 154 0.89 5.15 14.22
C GLY A 154 -0.33 5.18 15.14
N ALA A 155 -1.27 6.06 14.83
CA ALA A 155 -2.50 6.21 15.61
C ALA A 155 -3.53 5.14 15.24
N ALA A 156 -4.24 4.63 16.25
CA ALA A 156 -5.39 3.75 16.03
C ALA A 156 -6.50 4.49 15.26
N TRP A 157 -7.26 3.74 14.48
CA TRP A 157 -8.40 4.31 13.76
C TRP A 157 -9.40 5.00 14.71
N SER A 158 -9.88 6.15 14.30
CA SER A 158 -10.85 6.92 15.05
C SER A 158 -12.01 7.34 14.16
N SER A 159 -13.24 6.96 14.55
CA SER A 159 -14.45 7.39 13.84
C SER A 159 -14.80 8.85 14.05
N ARG A 160 -14.14 9.57 14.96
CA ARG A 160 -14.51 10.91 15.39
C ARG A 160 -14.61 11.89 14.20
N ARG A 161 -13.49 12.04 13.46
CA ARG A 161 -13.46 13.00 12.35
C ARG A 161 -14.39 12.62 11.21
N PHE A 162 -14.56 11.32 10.95
CA PHE A 162 -15.49 10.82 9.94
C PHE A 162 -16.95 11.10 10.33
N ARG A 163 -17.34 11.02 11.62
CA ARG A 163 -18.67 11.41 12.11
C ARG A 163 -18.90 12.92 11.96
N GLU A 164 -17.91 13.72 12.34
CA GLU A 164 -17.96 15.17 12.14
C GLU A 164 -18.20 15.52 10.66
N LEU A 165 -17.48 14.89 9.74
CA LEU A 165 -17.69 15.06 8.29
C LEU A 165 -19.11 14.62 7.87
N GLY A 166 -19.60 13.50 8.37
CA GLY A 166 -20.95 13.03 8.11
C GLY A 166 -22.03 14.00 8.60
N ASP A 167 -21.79 14.69 9.73
CA ASP A 167 -22.68 15.71 10.29
C ASP A 167 -22.57 17.05 9.53
N GLU A 168 -21.39 17.38 9.02
CA GLU A 168 -21.14 18.52 8.13
C GLU A 168 -21.71 18.31 6.72
N GLY A 169 -21.99 17.06 6.33
CA GLY A 169 -22.47 16.64 5.03
C GLY A 169 -21.35 16.27 4.04
N VAL A 170 -21.42 15.07 3.49
CA VAL A 170 -20.52 14.55 2.44
C VAL A 170 -21.34 14.26 1.19
N ASP A 171 -21.06 14.97 0.09
CA ASP A 171 -21.77 14.77 -1.17
C ASP A 171 -21.39 13.45 -1.84
N ALA A 172 -20.09 13.11 -1.85
CA ALA A 172 -19.61 11.90 -2.48
C ALA A 172 -18.47 11.25 -1.70
N VAL A 173 -18.43 9.92 -1.73
CA VAL A 173 -17.28 9.11 -1.25
C VAL A 173 -16.68 8.34 -2.42
N ILE A 174 -15.39 8.55 -2.64
CA ILE A 174 -14.56 7.75 -3.58
C ILE A 174 -13.87 6.70 -2.74
N CYS A 175 -14.26 5.43 -2.88
CA CYS A 175 -13.97 4.41 -1.89
C CYS A 175 -13.23 3.18 -2.47
N ASP A 176 -12.19 2.75 -1.76
CA ASP A 176 -11.45 1.51 -2.01
C ASP A 176 -12.39 0.28 -2.03
N SER A 177 -12.17 -0.61 -2.99
CA SER A 177 -13.02 -1.80 -3.20
C SER A 177 -12.24 -3.11 -3.13
N THR A 178 -10.96 -3.10 -2.82
CA THR A 178 -10.05 -4.25 -2.96
C THR A 178 -10.57 -5.51 -2.28
N ASN A 179 -11.12 -5.39 -1.06
CA ASN A 179 -11.67 -6.53 -0.32
C ASN A 179 -13.21 -6.53 -0.24
N ALA A 180 -13.90 -5.82 -1.09
CA ALA A 180 -15.36 -5.69 -1.07
C ALA A 180 -16.11 -7.02 -1.27
N LEU A 181 -15.46 -8.07 -1.74
CA LEU A 181 -16.03 -9.44 -1.83
C LEU A 181 -15.92 -10.20 -0.51
N GLN A 182 -15.11 -9.74 0.45
CA GLN A 182 -14.89 -10.44 1.72
C GLN A 182 -15.87 -9.95 2.79
N ALA A 183 -16.53 -10.89 3.45
CA ALA A 183 -17.43 -10.59 4.56
C ALA A 183 -16.66 -10.22 5.83
N GLY A 184 -17.32 -9.52 6.76
CA GLY A 184 -16.78 -9.20 8.08
C GLY A 184 -15.83 -8.01 8.08
N HIS A 185 -14.82 -8.08 8.95
CA HIS A 185 -13.82 -7.03 9.19
C HIS A 185 -12.41 -7.62 9.06
N SER A 186 -11.45 -6.79 8.68
CA SER A 186 -10.04 -7.16 8.65
C SER A 186 -9.48 -7.32 10.07
N PRO A 187 -8.59 -8.31 10.34
CA PRO A 187 -7.89 -8.39 11.61
C PRO A 187 -7.00 -7.17 11.87
N SER A 188 -6.69 -6.90 13.14
CA SER A 188 -5.71 -5.86 13.50
C SER A 188 -4.26 -6.34 13.32
N GLU A 189 -3.32 -5.40 13.19
CA GLU A 189 -1.89 -5.72 13.22
C GLU A 189 -1.46 -6.25 14.61
N GLY A 190 -2.15 -5.83 15.69
CA GLY A 190 -1.96 -6.39 17.03
C GLY A 190 -2.34 -7.85 17.13
N GLU A 191 -3.46 -8.29 16.52
CA GLU A 191 -3.83 -9.71 16.44
C GLU A 191 -2.78 -10.53 15.66
N VAL A 192 -2.24 -9.97 14.59
CA VAL A 192 -1.14 -10.61 13.84
C VAL A 192 0.13 -10.72 14.68
N ALA A 193 0.47 -9.69 15.48
CA ALA A 193 1.62 -9.73 16.37
C ALA A 193 1.48 -10.86 17.41
N VAL A 194 0.26 -11.08 17.94
CA VAL A 194 -0.03 -12.19 18.85
C VAL A 194 0.13 -13.54 18.16
N GLY A 195 -0.44 -13.71 16.97
CA GLY A 195 -0.35 -14.94 16.20
C GLY A 195 1.09 -15.29 15.81
N LEU A 196 1.84 -14.33 15.29
CA LEU A 196 3.26 -14.51 14.97
C LEU A 196 4.09 -14.93 16.20
N ARG A 197 3.86 -14.28 17.34
CA ARG A 197 4.54 -14.64 18.60
C ARG A 197 4.28 -16.09 18.97
N GLN A 198 3.02 -16.54 18.93
CA GLN A 198 2.65 -17.91 19.28
C GLN A 198 3.33 -18.95 18.38
N VAL A 199 3.45 -18.66 17.09
CA VAL A 199 4.13 -19.54 16.14
C VAL A 199 5.65 -19.51 16.38
N ILE A 200 6.26 -18.33 16.43
CA ILE A 200 7.72 -18.16 16.57
C ILE A 200 8.24 -18.78 17.86
N GLN A 201 7.48 -18.73 18.95
CA GLN A 201 7.87 -19.35 20.24
C GLN A 201 8.01 -20.87 20.19
N ARG A 202 7.39 -21.53 19.20
CA ARG A 202 7.44 -22.99 19.04
C ARG A 202 8.55 -23.46 18.08
N CYS A 203 9.16 -22.52 17.35
CA CYS A 203 10.20 -22.84 16.39
C CYS A 203 11.55 -23.01 17.10
N GLU A 204 12.22 -24.12 16.84
CA GLU A 204 13.54 -24.45 17.43
C GLU A 204 14.72 -23.95 16.59
N GLY A 205 14.53 -23.84 15.26
CA GLY A 205 15.51 -23.36 14.30
C GLY A 205 15.46 -21.84 14.07
N ARG A 206 16.09 -21.39 12.98
CA ARG A 206 15.95 -20.04 12.45
C ARG A 206 14.52 -19.80 12.00
N VAL A 207 14.01 -18.61 12.22
CA VAL A 207 12.70 -18.19 11.71
C VAL A 207 12.88 -17.03 10.75
N ILE A 208 12.35 -17.19 9.54
CA ILE A 208 12.33 -16.12 8.53
C ILE A 208 10.87 -15.78 8.20
N VAL A 209 10.48 -14.54 8.47
CA VAL A 209 9.11 -14.06 8.21
C VAL A 209 9.09 -13.26 6.91
N GLY A 210 8.42 -13.79 5.91
CA GLY A 210 8.18 -13.10 4.64
C GLY A 210 6.97 -12.18 4.74
N CYS A 211 7.16 -10.89 4.45
CA CYS A 211 6.07 -9.91 4.40
C CYS A 211 6.36 -8.79 3.39
N PHE A 212 5.37 -7.95 3.14
CA PHE A 212 5.56 -6.76 2.30
C PHE A 212 6.54 -5.79 2.96
N SER A 213 7.46 -5.25 2.17
CA SER A 213 8.50 -4.34 2.65
C SER A 213 7.96 -3.03 3.23
N SER A 214 6.78 -2.62 2.83
CA SER A 214 6.09 -1.40 3.30
C SER A 214 5.39 -1.57 4.66
N ASN A 215 5.24 -2.82 5.14
CA ASN A 215 4.56 -3.07 6.42
C ASN A 215 5.51 -2.84 7.61
N VAL A 216 5.63 -1.58 8.00
CA VAL A 216 6.45 -1.12 9.12
C VAL A 216 5.93 -1.68 10.46
N ALA A 217 4.61 -1.82 10.60
CA ALA A 217 3.98 -2.40 11.80
C ALA A 217 4.44 -3.85 12.03
N ARG A 218 4.57 -4.64 10.94
CA ARG A 218 5.08 -6.01 11.01
C ARG A 218 6.54 -6.05 11.43
N MET A 219 7.37 -5.10 10.94
CA MET A 219 8.77 -4.98 11.37
C MET A 219 8.87 -4.68 12.87
N GLN A 220 8.04 -3.75 13.39
CA GLN A 220 8.00 -3.43 14.81
C GLN A 220 7.53 -4.61 15.66
N SER A 221 6.48 -5.32 15.22
CA SER A 221 5.98 -6.52 15.89
C SER A 221 7.06 -7.59 15.99
N LEU A 222 7.80 -7.84 14.92
CA LEU A 222 8.88 -8.82 14.89
C LEU A 222 10.08 -8.40 15.75
N ALA A 223 10.37 -7.10 15.85
CA ALA A 223 11.38 -6.58 16.77
C ALA A 223 11.00 -6.87 18.23
N ASN A 224 9.74 -6.61 18.59
CA ASN A 224 9.23 -6.91 19.92
C ASN A 224 9.24 -8.42 20.22
N ILE A 225 8.85 -9.24 19.24
CA ILE A 225 8.86 -10.71 19.37
C ILE A 225 10.30 -11.22 19.52
N ALA A 226 11.26 -10.69 18.78
CA ALA A 226 12.67 -11.05 18.90
C ALA A 226 13.17 -10.85 20.34
N GLN A 227 12.90 -9.68 20.94
CA GLN A 227 13.26 -9.41 22.33
C GLN A 227 12.59 -10.38 23.32
N LEU A 228 11.30 -10.68 23.13
CA LEU A 228 10.54 -11.58 24.01
C LEU A 228 10.97 -13.05 23.91
N THR A 229 11.53 -13.46 22.77
CA THR A 229 11.92 -14.83 22.49
C THR A 229 13.44 -15.07 22.57
N GLY A 230 14.21 -14.02 22.94
CA GLY A 230 15.68 -14.10 23.00
C GLY A 230 16.35 -14.26 21.64
N ARG A 231 15.67 -13.82 20.56
CA ARG A 231 16.19 -13.87 19.19
C ARG A 231 16.74 -12.50 18.78
N TYR A 232 17.66 -12.51 17.83
CA TYR A 232 18.17 -11.31 17.18
C TYR A 232 17.42 -11.07 15.87
N LEU A 233 16.85 -9.87 15.74
CA LEU A 233 16.16 -9.48 14.51
C LEU A 233 17.16 -9.04 13.44
N GLY A 234 16.98 -9.45 12.19
CA GLY A 234 17.63 -8.88 11.03
C GLY A 234 16.67 -8.66 9.87
N VAL A 235 17.01 -7.71 9.00
CA VAL A 235 16.19 -7.36 7.85
C VAL A 235 16.86 -7.83 6.57
N LEU A 236 16.20 -8.74 5.86
CA LEU A 236 16.66 -9.38 4.63
C LEU A 236 15.94 -8.78 3.42
N GLY A 237 16.68 -8.07 2.60
CA GLY A 237 16.17 -7.43 1.39
C GLY A 237 16.29 -5.91 1.42
N ARG A 238 16.74 -5.36 0.30
CA ARG A 238 17.06 -3.92 0.16
C ARG A 238 15.85 -3.00 0.39
N SER A 239 14.70 -3.39 -0.14
CA SER A 239 13.48 -2.58 0.02
C SER A 239 12.99 -2.54 1.47
N ALA A 240 13.01 -3.68 2.19
CA ALA A 240 12.65 -3.71 3.61
C ALA A 240 13.61 -2.86 4.46
N ALA A 241 14.92 -2.98 4.21
CA ALA A 241 15.91 -2.15 4.90
C ALA A 241 15.75 -0.66 4.59
N ALA A 242 15.38 -0.30 3.36
CA ALA A 242 15.10 1.07 2.98
C ALA A 242 13.86 1.62 3.70
N MET A 243 12.76 0.85 3.74
CA MET A 243 11.54 1.22 4.46
C MET A 243 11.78 1.39 5.95
N ALA A 244 12.54 0.49 6.58
CA ALA A 244 12.91 0.61 7.99
C ALA A 244 13.69 1.91 8.26
N ARG A 245 14.68 2.26 7.40
CA ARG A 245 15.42 3.53 7.54
C ARG A 245 14.50 4.75 7.37
N CYS A 246 13.61 4.74 6.38
CA CYS A 246 12.65 5.84 6.19
C CYS A 246 11.74 5.98 7.42
N ALA A 247 11.25 4.87 7.97
CA ALA A 247 10.39 4.88 9.14
C ALA A 247 11.12 5.38 10.41
N GLN A 248 12.39 5.01 10.60
CA GLN A 248 13.21 5.55 11.69
C GLN A 248 13.47 7.05 11.51
N GLN A 249 13.76 7.49 10.29
CA GLN A 249 14.03 8.90 9.99
C GLN A 249 12.88 9.84 10.39
N VAL A 250 11.63 9.34 10.29
CA VAL A 250 10.44 10.12 10.63
C VAL A 250 9.83 9.73 11.99
N GLY A 251 10.54 8.93 12.79
CA GLY A 251 10.13 8.58 14.16
C GLY A 251 9.01 7.54 14.27
N LEU A 252 8.66 6.84 13.18
CA LEU A 252 7.65 5.76 13.18
C LEU A 252 8.20 4.44 13.75
N LEU A 253 9.49 4.21 13.64
CA LEU A 253 10.20 3.16 14.36
C LEU A 253 11.06 3.82 15.45
N PRO A 254 11.10 3.24 16.64
CA PRO A 254 11.86 3.82 17.75
C PRO A 254 13.38 3.69 17.52
N ASP A 255 14.17 4.54 18.17
CA ASP A 255 15.64 4.54 18.07
C ASP A 255 16.27 3.20 18.45
N ASN A 256 15.62 2.44 19.31
CA ASN A 256 16.05 1.10 19.70
C ASN A 256 15.64 -0.01 18.71
N PHE A 257 14.99 0.30 17.62
CA PHE A 257 14.83 -0.61 16.49
C PHE A 257 16.19 -0.76 15.80
N GLN A 258 16.97 -1.72 16.25
CA GLN A 258 18.35 -1.95 15.76
C GLN A 258 18.48 -3.40 15.30
N PRO A 259 18.01 -3.72 14.09
CA PRO A 259 18.23 -5.03 13.52
C PRO A 259 19.73 -5.26 13.32
N ILE A 260 20.21 -6.47 13.61
CA ILE A 260 21.59 -6.84 13.33
C ILE A 260 21.81 -6.97 11.80
N HIS A 261 23.05 -6.80 11.37
CA HIS A 261 23.39 -7.03 9.97
C HIS A 261 23.22 -8.52 9.61
N ALA A 262 22.63 -8.81 8.45
CA ALA A 262 22.37 -10.18 8.00
C ALA A 262 23.62 -11.06 7.94
N GLU A 263 24.80 -10.48 7.67
CA GLU A 263 26.10 -11.16 7.67
C GLU A 263 26.43 -11.79 9.03
N HIS A 264 25.83 -11.32 10.12
CA HIS A 264 26.05 -11.88 11.46
C HIS A 264 25.18 -13.10 11.75
N PHE A 265 24.13 -13.35 10.98
CA PHE A 265 23.23 -14.48 11.20
C PHE A 265 23.90 -15.84 11.13
N GLY A 266 24.92 -15.98 10.28
CA GLY A 266 25.70 -17.22 10.18
C GLY A 266 26.51 -17.58 11.42
N TYR A 267 26.74 -16.62 12.32
CA TYR A 267 27.51 -16.80 13.56
C TYR A 267 26.64 -17.06 14.79
N LEU A 268 25.31 -16.87 14.67
CA LEU A 268 24.38 -17.10 15.75
C LEU A 268 23.85 -18.54 15.76
N PRO A 269 23.55 -19.09 16.97
CA PRO A 269 22.76 -20.31 17.05
C PRO A 269 21.45 -20.17 16.27
N PRO A 270 20.99 -21.20 15.54
CA PRO A 270 19.76 -21.14 14.77
C PRO A 270 18.55 -20.63 15.58
N ALA A 271 18.40 -21.09 16.81
CA ALA A 271 17.31 -20.69 17.72
C ALA A 271 17.31 -19.19 18.10
N GLU A 272 18.41 -18.49 17.87
CA GLU A 272 18.55 -17.06 18.19
C GLU A 272 18.32 -16.14 16.97
N VAL A 273 17.98 -16.69 15.79
CA VAL A 273 17.80 -15.91 14.56
C VAL A 273 16.32 -15.69 14.25
N LEU A 274 15.94 -14.44 14.03
CA LEU A 274 14.65 -14.02 13.47
C LEU A 274 14.89 -13.04 12.31
N GLY A 275 14.51 -13.42 11.09
CA GLY A 275 14.65 -12.57 9.91
C GLY A 275 13.33 -12.03 9.40
N VAL A 276 13.29 -10.75 9.01
CA VAL A 276 12.22 -10.18 8.16
C VAL A 276 12.70 -10.21 6.72
N ALA A 277 11.97 -10.83 5.81
CA ALA A 277 12.40 -11.03 4.44
C ALA A 277 11.39 -10.50 3.42
N THR A 278 11.91 -9.92 2.33
CA THR A 278 11.11 -9.63 1.13
C THR A 278 10.94 -10.88 0.28
N GLY A 279 9.92 -10.90 -0.57
CA GLY A 279 9.71 -12.00 -1.51
C GLY A 279 8.58 -12.95 -1.11
N SER A 280 7.64 -12.50 -0.27
CA SER A 280 6.48 -13.30 0.16
C SER A 280 5.50 -13.63 -0.98
N GLN A 281 5.62 -12.98 -2.12
CA GLN A 281 4.86 -13.27 -3.34
C GLN A 281 5.64 -14.15 -4.34
N GLY A 282 6.78 -14.72 -3.94
CA GLY A 282 7.64 -15.52 -4.79
C GLY A 282 8.39 -14.70 -5.85
N GLU A 283 8.61 -13.40 -5.60
CA GLU A 283 9.28 -12.49 -6.53
C GLU A 283 10.73 -12.94 -6.80
N TRP A 284 11.07 -13.05 -8.07
CA TRP A 284 12.39 -13.45 -8.51
C TRP A 284 13.48 -12.50 -7.98
N GLY A 285 14.53 -13.08 -7.39
CA GLY A 285 15.67 -12.34 -6.86
C GLY A 285 15.42 -11.59 -5.56
N ALA A 286 14.20 -11.65 -4.97
CA ALA A 286 13.92 -11.20 -3.62
C ALA A 286 14.62 -12.07 -2.56
N ALA A 287 14.63 -11.66 -1.30
CA ALA A 287 15.37 -12.35 -0.25
C ALA A 287 14.93 -13.80 -0.08
N LEU A 288 13.63 -14.09 0.03
CA LEU A 288 13.11 -15.46 0.16
C LEU A 288 13.46 -16.33 -1.06
N HIS A 289 13.33 -15.79 -2.28
CA HIS A 289 13.73 -16.52 -3.47
C HIS A 289 15.22 -16.88 -3.45
N ARG A 290 16.10 -15.95 -3.03
CA ARG A 290 17.54 -16.21 -2.90
C ARG A 290 17.86 -17.22 -1.81
N LEU A 291 17.13 -17.18 -0.68
CA LEU A 291 17.27 -18.17 0.40
C LEU A 291 16.86 -19.55 -0.10
N MET A 292 15.74 -19.69 -0.80
CA MET A 292 15.29 -20.93 -1.43
C MET A 292 16.36 -21.48 -2.39
N MET A 293 16.95 -20.61 -3.23
CA MET A 293 17.96 -20.97 -4.24
C MET A 293 19.39 -21.11 -3.65
N GLN A 294 19.59 -20.90 -2.36
CA GLN A 294 20.91 -20.85 -1.70
C GLN A 294 21.89 -19.82 -2.31
N THR A 295 21.34 -18.72 -2.82
CA THR A 295 22.11 -17.64 -3.44
C THR A 295 22.06 -16.33 -2.65
N HIS A 296 21.53 -16.38 -1.41
CA HIS A 296 21.58 -15.21 -0.53
C HIS A 296 23.02 -14.99 -0.05
N PRO A 297 23.56 -13.76 -0.11
CA PRO A 297 24.97 -13.52 0.17
C PRO A 297 25.35 -13.78 1.63
N ASP A 298 24.41 -13.55 2.57
CA ASP A 298 24.72 -13.47 4.00
C ASP A 298 24.12 -14.62 4.81
N LEU A 299 23.18 -15.39 4.26
CA LEU A 299 22.45 -16.40 5.02
C LEU A 299 22.13 -17.63 4.19
N VAL A 300 22.38 -18.78 4.75
CA VAL A 300 21.88 -20.09 4.29
C VAL A 300 20.87 -20.59 5.31
N ILE A 301 19.70 -21.00 4.85
CA ILE A 301 18.70 -21.69 5.66
C ILE A 301 18.76 -23.18 5.39
N GLU A 302 18.52 -24.00 6.42
CA GLU A 302 18.75 -25.44 6.42
C GLU A 302 17.53 -26.20 6.92
N ALA A 303 17.55 -27.52 6.80
CA ALA A 303 16.48 -28.36 7.34
C ALA A 303 16.31 -28.11 8.86
N GLY A 304 15.06 -27.94 9.30
CA GLY A 304 14.71 -27.57 10.67
C GLY A 304 14.54 -26.04 10.89
N ASP A 305 14.89 -25.20 9.90
CA ASP A 305 14.50 -23.80 9.91
C ASP A 305 13.04 -23.63 9.45
N THR A 306 12.42 -22.53 9.84
CA THR A 306 11.01 -22.22 9.52
C THR A 306 10.89 -20.93 8.71
N VAL A 307 10.11 -20.94 7.64
CA VAL A 307 9.69 -19.76 6.88
C VAL A 307 8.21 -19.52 7.12
N ILE A 308 7.86 -18.33 7.61
CA ILE A 308 6.46 -17.90 7.80
C ILE A 308 6.10 -16.93 6.68
N LEU A 309 5.10 -17.26 5.86
CA LEU A 309 4.55 -16.36 4.84
C LEU A 309 3.43 -15.51 5.48
N SER A 310 3.82 -14.35 5.98
CA SER A 310 2.96 -13.38 6.68
C SER A 310 2.34 -12.39 5.69
N SER A 311 1.76 -12.94 4.63
CA SER A 311 1.08 -12.20 3.56
C SER A 311 0.02 -13.09 2.91
N LYS A 312 -1.02 -12.47 2.36
CA LYS A 312 -1.96 -13.16 1.47
C LYS A 312 -1.38 -13.18 0.06
N THR A 313 -1.60 -14.26 -0.66
CA THR A 313 -1.20 -14.36 -2.07
C THR A 313 -2.03 -13.40 -2.92
N ILE A 314 -1.36 -12.49 -3.64
CA ILE A 314 -2.01 -11.57 -4.58
C ILE A 314 -2.42 -12.36 -5.82
N PRO A 315 -3.65 -12.14 -6.35
CA PRO A 315 -4.09 -12.77 -7.60
C PRO A 315 -3.07 -12.60 -8.74
N GLY A 316 -2.72 -13.72 -9.38
CA GLY A 316 -1.69 -13.79 -10.42
C GLY A 316 -0.28 -14.20 -9.92
N ASN A 317 -0.05 -14.23 -8.60
CA ASN A 317 1.23 -14.68 -8.01
C ASN A 317 1.19 -16.13 -7.51
N GLU A 318 0.06 -16.83 -7.63
CA GLU A 318 -0.17 -18.17 -7.06
C GLU A 318 0.94 -19.16 -7.48
N ALA A 319 1.27 -19.20 -8.77
CA ALA A 319 2.31 -20.09 -9.28
C ALA A 319 3.72 -19.73 -8.76
N SER A 320 3.98 -18.47 -8.45
CA SER A 320 5.27 -18.01 -7.92
C SER A 320 5.40 -18.34 -6.43
N VAL A 321 4.32 -18.14 -5.66
CA VAL A 321 4.27 -18.51 -4.24
C VAL A 321 4.34 -20.03 -4.09
N GLN A 322 3.62 -20.78 -4.93
CA GLN A 322 3.69 -22.25 -4.93
C GLN A 322 5.11 -22.75 -5.19
N ARG A 323 5.80 -22.23 -6.21
CA ARG A 323 7.21 -22.61 -6.49
C ARG A 323 8.15 -22.29 -5.32
N LEU A 324 7.96 -21.13 -4.67
CA LEU A 324 8.72 -20.77 -3.47
C LEU A 324 8.49 -21.77 -2.35
N THR A 325 7.24 -22.07 -2.06
CA THR A 325 6.84 -23.03 -0.99
C THR A 325 7.39 -24.42 -1.27
N GLU A 326 7.17 -24.98 -2.47
CA GLU A 326 7.67 -26.30 -2.86
C GLU A 326 9.20 -26.37 -2.81
N GLY A 327 9.89 -25.31 -3.25
CA GLY A 327 11.35 -25.23 -3.20
C GLY A 327 11.91 -25.23 -1.79
N LEU A 328 11.25 -24.57 -0.84
CA LEU A 328 11.61 -24.56 0.58
C LEU A 328 11.32 -25.91 1.24
N LEU A 329 10.12 -26.45 1.06
CA LEU A 329 9.74 -27.77 1.58
C LEU A 329 10.66 -28.88 1.07
N GLY A 330 11.03 -28.88 -0.22
CA GLY A 330 11.96 -29.84 -0.82
C GLY A 330 13.35 -29.84 -0.19
N ARG A 331 13.68 -28.80 0.61
CA ARG A 331 14.93 -28.70 1.36
C ARG A 331 14.77 -29.01 2.86
N GLY A 332 13.60 -29.49 3.28
CA GLY A 332 13.31 -29.79 4.68
C GLY A 332 13.08 -28.55 5.55
N ILE A 333 12.78 -27.41 4.94
CA ILE A 333 12.42 -26.18 5.64
C ILE A 333 10.92 -26.20 5.86
N GLU A 334 10.49 -25.93 7.09
CA GLU A 334 9.07 -25.80 7.41
C GLU A 334 8.53 -24.50 6.82
N VAL A 335 7.38 -24.58 6.15
CA VAL A 335 6.69 -23.38 5.63
C VAL A 335 5.32 -23.27 6.27
N ILE A 336 5.05 -22.13 6.91
CA ILE A 336 3.78 -21.82 7.55
C ILE A 336 3.17 -20.64 6.80
N SER A 337 2.06 -20.88 6.10
CA SER A 337 1.34 -19.83 5.39
C SER A 337 0.21 -19.24 6.24
N ALA A 338 -0.12 -17.96 5.99
CA ALA A 338 -1.22 -17.28 6.68
C ALA A 338 -2.58 -17.93 6.38
N ASP A 339 -2.75 -18.52 5.18
CA ASP A 339 -4.00 -19.14 4.76
C ASP A 339 -4.24 -20.54 5.38
N GLU A 340 -3.18 -21.21 5.84
CA GLU A 340 -3.23 -22.57 6.42
C GLU A 340 -3.10 -22.58 7.95
N SER A 341 -2.69 -21.47 8.53
CA SER A 341 -2.46 -21.35 9.97
C SER A 341 -3.75 -21.12 10.75
N GLU A 342 -3.90 -21.80 11.89
CA GLU A 342 -4.96 -21.49 12.87
C GLU A 342 -4.75 -20.11 13.56
N GLN A 343 -3.53 -19.60 13.51
CA GLN A 343 -3.17 -18.31 14.09
C GLN A 343 -3.31 -17.20 13.04
N THR A 344 -3.69 -16.00 13.46
CA THR A 344 -3.75 -14.82 12.58
C THR A 344 -2.31 -14.38 12.25
N LEU A 345 -1.82 -14.73 11.06
CA LEU A 345 -0.47 -14.39 10.62
C LEU A 345 -0.42 -13.24 9.62
N HIS A 346 -1.56 -12.79 9.12
CA HIS A 346 -1.68 -11.68 8.18
C HIS A 346 -2.97 -10.90 8.40
N ALA A 347 -2.88 -9.59 8.21
CA ALA A 347 -4.01 -8.68 8.11
C ALA A 347 -3.94 -7.94 6.78
N SER A 348 -5.05 -7.91 6.04
CA SER A 348 -5.15 -7.07 4.84
C SER A 348 -5.14 -5.59 5.23
N GLY A 349 -4.63 -4.75 4.35
CA GLY A 349 -4.70 -3.30 4.49
C GLY A 349 -6.02 -2.68 3.98
N HIS A 350 -6.93 -3.49 3.42
CA HIS A 350 -8.12 -2.99 2.72
C HIS A 350 -9.41 -3.43 3.42
N PRO A 351 -10.51 -2.62 3.28
CA PRO A 351 -11.74 -2.85 4.01
C PRO A 351 -12.52 -4.03 3.46
N CYS A 352 -13.00 -4.89 4.37
CA CYS A 352 -14.02 -5.88 4.10
C CYS A 352 -15.43 -5.25 4.12
N GLN A 353 -16.47 -6.04 3.83
CA GLN A 353 -17.86 -5.54 3.73
C GLN A 353 -18.36 -4.86 5.01
N GLY A 354 -17.99 -5.37 6.19
CA GLY A 354 -18.35 -4.77 7.47
C GLY A 354 -17.80 -3.37 7.64
N GLU A 355 -16.51 -3.19 7.36
CA GLU A 355 -15.84 -1.89 7.45
C GLU A 355 -16.39 -0.89 6.43
N LEU A 356 -16.68 -1.35 5.20
CA LEU A 356 -17.35 -0.53 4.19
C LEU A 356 -18.72 -0.05 4.67
N ALA A 357 -19.52 -0.96 5.25
CA ALA A 357 -20.84 -0.60 5.78
C ALA A 357 -20.74 0.40 6.93
N ASP A 358 -19.80 0.20 7.86
CA ASP A 358 -19.55 1.11 8.98
C ASP A 358 -19.19 2.52 8.48
N LEU A 359 -18.29 2.62 7.50
CA LEU A 359 -17.89 3.92 6.96
C LEU A 359 -19.06 4.63 6.26
N TYR A 360 -19.82 3.92 5.42
CA TYR A 360 -20.98 4.53 4.74
C TYR A 360 -22.06 4.98 5.74
N GLN A 361 -22.32 4.20 6.80
CA GLN A 361 -23.25 4.58 7.85
C GLN A 361 -22.78 5.80 8.66
N ILE A 362 -21.48 5.92 8.89
CA ILE A 362 -20.90 7.08 9.58
C ILE A 362 -21.00 8.34 8.71
N LEU A 363 -20.63 8.26 7.45
CA LEU A 363 -20.54 9.40 6.54
C LEU A 363 -21.90 9.81 5.95
N ARG A 364 -22.78 8.85 5.70
CA ARG A 364 -24.11 9.08 5.07
C ARG A 364 -24.04 9.89 3.76
N PRO A 365 -23.15 9.54 2.81
CA PRO A 365 -22.99 10.31 1.59
C PRO A 365 -24.19 10.15 0.66
N THR A 366 -24.45 11.16 -0.18
CA THR A 366 -25.46 11.05 -1.25
C THR A 366 -25.00 10.13 -2.37
N LEU A 367 -23.69 10.14 -2.66
CA LEU A 367 -23.08 9.40 -3.76
C LEU A 367 -21.91 8.55 -3.29
N ALA A 368 -21.81 7.30 -3.77
CA ALA A 368 -20.61 6.51 -3.68
C ALA A 368 -20.03 6.17 -5.07
N VAL A 369 -18.73 6.34 -5.21
CA VAL A 369 -17.95 5.93 -6.40
C VAL A 369 -16.90 4.93 -5.96
N PRO A 370 -17.18 3.62 -6.06
CA PRO A 370 -16.20 2.58 -5.82
C PRO A 370 -15.03 2.67 -6.81
N VAL A 371 -13.81 2.59 -6.29
CA VAL A 371 -12.55 2.60 -7.05
C VAL A 371 -11.62 1.51 -6.51
N HIS A 372 -10.42 1.39 -7.05
CA HIS A 372 -9.35 0.51 -6.56
C HIS A 372 -9.80 -0.95 -6.43
N GLY A 373 -10.04 -1.59 -7.57
CA GLY A 373 -10.44 -3.00 -7.68
C GLY A 373 -10.93 -3.33 -9.09
N GLU A 374 -11.14 -4.60 -9.32
CA GLU A 374 -11.75 -5.09 -10.56
C GLU A 374 -13.25 -4.78 -10.57
N ALA A 375 -13.88 -4.94 -11.72
CA ALA A 375 -15.29 -4.60 -11.91
C ALA A 375 -16.24 -5.29 -10.91
N GLU A 376 -15.92 -6.52 -10.49
CA GLU A 376 -16.70 -7.27 -9.50
C GLU A 376 -16.54 -6.69 -8.08
N HIS A 377 -15.33 -6.26 -7.69
CA HIS A 377 -15.05 -5.61 -6.42
C HIS A 377 -15.82 -4.29 -6.31
N MET A 378 -15.75 -3.46 -7.37
CA MET A 378 -16.50 -2.20 -7.42
C MET A 378 -18.01 -2.39 -7.36
N LYS A 379 -18.55 -3.45 -8.00
CA LYS A 379 -19.98 -3.80 -7.91
C LYS A 379 -20.38 -4.25 -6.50
N ALA A 380 -19.53 -5.03 -5.84
CA ALA A 380 -19.75 -5.48 -4.48
C ALA A 380 -19.77 -4.29 -3.51
N ASN A 381 -18.78 -3.38 -3.59
CA ASN A 381 -18.73 -2.15 -2.81
C ASN A 381 -19.99 -1.30 -3.06
N ALA A 382 -20.39 -1.07 -4.32
CA ALA A 382 -21.62 -0.37 -4.66
C ALA A 382 -22.89 -1.02 -4.05
N SER A 383 -22.90 -2.34 -3.90
CA SER A 383 -24.00 -3.05 -3.26
C SER A 383 -24.01 -2.84 -1.75
N VAL A 384 -22.85 -2.84 -1.09
CA VAL A 384 -22.71 -2.49 0.34
C VAL A 384 -23.16 -1.04 0.57
N ALA A 385 -22.70 -0.10 -0.28
CA ALA A 385 -23.08 1.31 -0.18
C ALA A 385 -24.60 1.49 -0.22
N ARG A 386 -25.29 0.88 -1.19
CA ARG A 386 -26.78 0.92 -1.27
C ARG A 386 -27.45 0.29 -0.05
N ALA A 387 -26.94 -0.85 0.41
CA ALA A 387 -27.47 -1.53 1.60
C ALA A 387 -27.28 -0.66 2.87
N SER A 388 -26.27 0.21 2.89
CA SER A 388 -25.99 1.16 3.97
C SER A 388 -26.72 2.51 3.82
N GLY A 389 -27.60 2.66 2.81
CA GLY A 389 -28.48 3.83 2.65
C GLY A 389 -27.94 4.89 1.69
N VAL A 390 -26.87 4.64 0.93
CA VAL A 390 -26.39 5.57 -0.09
C VAL A 390 -27.36 5.59 -1.28
N GLU A 391 -27.86 6.78 -1.64
CA GLU A 391 -28.89 6.90 -2.67
C GLU A 391 -28.38 6.60 -4.08
N VAL A 392 -27.19 7.10 -4.41
CA VAL A 392 -26.61 6.98 -5.75
C VAL A 392 -25.27 6.24 -5.68
N THR A 393 -25.08 5.26 -6.56
CA THR A 393 -23.78 4.61 -6.74
C THR A 393 -23.38 4.67 -8.20
N LEU A 394 -22.19 5.15 -8.49
CA LEU A 394 -21.63 5.21 -9.84
C LEU A 394 -20.42 4.32 -9.95
N THR A 395 -20.39 3.46 -10.97
CA THR A 395 -19.23 2.65 -11.32
C THR A 395 -18.80 2.95 -12.74
N GLY A 396 -17.52 2.83 -13.02
CA GLY A 396 -16.98 3.14 -14.34
C GLY A 396 -15.67 2.42 -14.63
N ALA A 397 -15.02 2.85 -15.68
CA ALA A 397 -13.73 2.38 -16.11
C ALA A 397 -12.73 3.55 -16.17
N ASN A 398 -11.44 3.23 -16.27
CA ASN A 398 -10.42 4.24 -16.48
C ASN A 398 -10.75 5.09 -17.73
N GLY A 399 -10.58 6.40 -17.61
CA GLY A 399 -10.94 7.37 -18.66
C GLY A 399 -12.39 7.85 -18.63
N ASP A 400 -13.25 7.31 -17.77
CA ASP A 400 -14.58 7.87 -17.54
C ASP A 400 -14.49 9.10 -16.63
N LEU A 401 -15.35 10.10 -16.89
CA LEU A 401 -15.52 11.28 -16.05
C LEU A 401 -16.78 11.13 -15.21
N PHE A 402 -16.63 11.26 -13.89
CA PHE A 402 -17.73 11.27 -12.94
C PHE A 402 -18.08 12.71 -12.58
N TYR A 403 -19.30 13.11 -12.83
CA TYR A 403 -19.86 14.33 -12.26
C TYR A 403 -20.35 14.02 -10.85
N LEU A 404 -19.78 14.70 -9.86
CA LEU A 404 -20.08 14.43 -8.45
C LEU A 404 -21.12 15.41 -7.89
N SER A 405 -21.13 16.64 -8.38
CA SER A 405 -22.06 17.72 -8.00
C SER A 405 -22.25 18.67 -9.18
N PRO A 406 -23.41 19.36 -9.33
CA PRO A 406 -24.62 19.23 -8.50
C PRO A 406 -25.48 18.00 -8.85
N THR A 407 -25.31 17.43 -10.04
CA THR A 407 -26.08 16.26 -10.50
C THR A 407 -25.12 15.12 -10.79
N PRO A 408 -25.17 14.03 -10.02
CA PRO A 408 -24.33 12.87 -10.25
C PRO A 408 -24.54 12.26 -11.63
N GLY A 409 -23.44 11.87 -12.29
CA GLY A 409 -23.49 11.24 -13.62
C GLY A 409 -22.14 10.76 -14.10
N VAL A 410 -22.14 10.00 -15.19
CA VAL A 410 -20.91 9.47 -15.80
C VAL A 410 -20.88 9.78 -17.29
N ARG A 411 -19.80 10.40 -17.74
CA ARG A 411 -19.45 10.52 -19.16
C ARG A 411 -18.40 9.50 -19.51
N ARG A 412 -18.79 8.50 -20.25
CA ARG A 412 -17.93 7.39 -20.65
C ARG A 412 -16.86 7.83 -21.65
N ARG A 413 -15.66 7.26 -21.52
CA ARG A 413 -14.52 7.47 -22.44
C ARG A 413 -14.23 8.97 -22.64
N PHE A 414 -14.23 9.72 -21.56
CA PHE A 414 -13.97 11.16 -21.58
C PHE A 414 -12.51 11.47 -21.92
N ALA A 415 -11.58 10.69 -21.38
CA ALA A 415 -10.16 10.80 -21.64
C ALA A 415 -9.63 9.49 -22.23
N GLU A 416 -8.69 9.61 -23.15
CA GLU A 416 -7.87 8.47 -23.53
C GLU A 416 -7.00 8.06 -22.37
N VAL A 417 -6.88 6.75 -22.18
CA VAL A 417 -6.08 6.16 -21.12
C VAL A 417 -5.16 5.11 -21.71
N GLY A 418 -3.98 5.00 -21.13
CA GLY A 418 -2.98 4.04 -21.57
C GLY A 418 -2.04 3.67 -20.43
N ARG A 419 -1.12 2.78 -20.75
CA ARG A 419 -0.02 2.41 -19.86
C ARG A 419 1.30 2.71 -20.57
N LEU A 420 2.27 3.13 -19.80
CA LEU A 420 3.66 3.28 -20.21
C LEU A 420 4.48 2.24 -19.47
N GLN A 421 5.48 1.67 -20.13
CA GLN A 421 6.42 0.73 -19.52
C GLN A 421 7.79 1.38 -19.40
N TRP A 422 8.45 1.18 -18.26
CA TRP A 422 9.85 1.55 -18.13
C TRP A 422 10.76 0.50 -18.77
N CYS A 423 11.55 0.94 -19.74
CA CYS A 423 12.57 0.11 -20.37
C CYS A 423 13.93 0.36 -19.70
N GLU A 424 14.45 -0.64 -18.97
CA GLU A 424 15.73 -0.53 -18.25
C GLU A 424 16.92 -0.36 -19.22
N GLU A 425 16.87 -0.96 -20.42
CA GLU A 425 17.96 -0.91 -21.39
C GLU A 425 18.14 0.48 -22.01
N THR A 426 17.03 1.14 -22.31
CA THR A 426 17.05 2.47 -22.94
C THR A 426 16.87 3.60 -21.94
N GLU A 427 16.57 3.30 -20.68
CA GLU A 427 16.18 4.26 -19.63
C GLU A 427 15.06 5.21 -20.10
N ARG A 428 14.05 4.68 -20.82
CA ARG A 428 12.95 5.46 -21.38
C ARG A 428 11.59 4.79 -21.14
N LEU A 429 10.57 5.63 -21.20
CA LEU A 429 9.18 5.19 -21.24
C LEU A 429 8.84 4.74 -22.68
N ILE A 430 8.23 3.57 -22.78
CA ILE A 430 7.77 3.00 -24.06
C ILE A 430 6.31 2.56 -23.91
N SER A 431 5.58 2.44 -25.00
CA SER A 431 4.28 1.76 -24.97
C SER A 431 4.50 0.28 -24.69
N PRO A 432 3.70 -0.36 -23.82
CA PRO A 432 3.76 -1.81 -23.64
C PRO A 432 3.46 -2.52 -24.97
N PRO A 433 4.04 -3.71 -25.20
CA PRO A 433 3.83 -4.47 -26.42
C PRO A 433 2.38 -4.92 -26.63
#